data_9ec31681c23c68883927a52707b2fedc
#
_entry.id   9ec31681c23c68883927a52707b2fedc
#
_cell.length_a   1.000
_cell.length_b   1.000
_cell.length_c   1.000
_cell.angle_alpha   90.00
_cell.angle_beta   90.00
_cell.angle_gamma   90.00
#
_symmetry.space_group_name_H-M   'P 1'
#
loop_
_entity.id
_entity.type
_entity.pdbx_description
1 polymer ?
#
loop_
_entity_poly.entity_id
_entity_poly.type
_entity_poly.pdbx_seq_one_letter_code
_entity_poly.pdbx_strand_id
1 'polypeptide(L)'
;VTNNPSLSNIKEIVTMELKLLNSTQEILDLITDLTDKSFEFVHKPDLPTLAMVKVARENMPCHLIYYKNMSPGNIDHLIAHECGHIYRMMSVPVEYRVIPASNMENRQAAMTKIENELFNLSRDIPIEKMSSLFEIWFNGIIKELTNFPVDMRIEKWIYDNYPELRKAQKITIDKQIRDNVQALSENIKKITPAFVYDASNVMNYAFASYMESLICKKYTTPYKRTKYPEVGTKLVKLVSDTKDEGYKQDIEIINKWANILGLTNWFYWTDFEDVPSDYLD
;
A
#
# COMPACT_ATOMS: atom_id res chain seq x y z
N VAL A 1 11.29 3.42 -54.89
CA VAL A 1 10.05 2.94 -54.26
C VAL A 1 10.43 2.44 -52.88
N THR A 2 10.29 3.30 -51.89
CA THR A 2 10.57 3.02 -50.47
C THR A 2 9.25 2.73 -49.81
N ASN A 3 9.05 1.47 -49.41
CA ASN A 3 7.92 1.05 -48.58
C ASN A 3 8.19 1.44 -47.13
N ASN A 4 7.41 2.40 -46.61
CA ASN A 4 7.25 2.66 -45.21
C ASN A 4 6.37 1.54 -44.57
N PRO A 5 6.78 0.87 -43.51
CA PRO A 5 5.87 0.02 -42.77
C PRO A 5 4.95 0.90 -41.93
N SER A 6 3.67 0.72 -42.13
CA SER A 6 2.57 1.37 -41.42
C SER A 6 2.64 1.10 -39.90
N LEU A 7 2.57 2.18 -39.13
CA LEU A 7 2.22 2.19 -37.70
C LEU A 7 0.77 1.66 -37.54
N SER A 8 0.63 0.40 -37.25
CA SER A 8 -0.64 -0.20 -36.82
C SER A 8 -0.37 -1.26 -35.74
N ASN A 9 0.11 -0.80 -34.57
CA ASN A 9 -0.02 -1.55 -33.32
C ASN A 9 -0.82 -0.68 -32.35
N ILE A 10 -2.09 -0.45 -32.69
CA ILE A 10 -3.10 -0.07 -31.71
C ILE A 10 -3.31 -1.32 -30.87
N LYS A 11 -2.78 -1.32 -29.66
CA LYS A 11 -3.16 -2.31 -28.66
C LYS A 11 -4.67 -2.21 -28.50
N GLU A 12 -5.40 -3.26 -28.92
CA GLU A 12 -6.81 -3.42 -28.56
C GLU A 12 -6.88 -3.37 -27.04
N ILE A 13 -7.37 -2.26 -26.50
CA ILE A 13 -7.82 -2.16 -25.14
C ILE A 13 -9.11 -2.98 -25.08
N VAL A 14 -9.00 -4.23 -24.69
CA VAL A 14 -10.15 -5.06 -24.37
C VAL A 14 -10.71 -4.51 -23.07
N THR A 15 -11.64 -3.58 -23.18
CA THR A 15 -12.53 -3.16 -22.10
C THR A 15 -13.46 -4.34 -21.83
N MET A 16 -13.04 -5.26 -20.95
CA MET A 16 -13.96 -6.19 -20.33
C MET A 16 -14.93 -5.36 -19.49
N GLU A 17 -16.22 -5.39 -19.81
CA GLU A 17 -17.25 -4.92 -18.88
C GLU A 17 -17.15 -5.74 -17.59
N LEU A 18 -16.51 -5.15 -16.59
CA LEU A 18 -16.46 -5.74 -15.25
C LEU A 18 -17.88 -5.70 -14.69
N LYS A 19 -18.49 -6.86 -14.50
CA LYS A 19 -19.76 -6.94 -13.78
C LYS A 19 -19.49 -6.79 -12.29
N LEU A 20 -19.57 -5.54 -11.81
CA LEU A 20 -19.33 -5.17 -10.43
C LEU A 20 -20.61 -5.35 -9.57
N LEU A 21 -20.39 -5.52 -8.27
CA LEU A 21 -21.46 -5.49 -7.27
C LEU A 21 -22.02 -4.06 -7.13
N ASN A 22 -23.27 -3.94 -6.68
CA ASN A 22 -23.90 -2.65 -6.47
C ASN A 22 -23.10 -1.77 -5.49
N SER A 23 -22.62 -2.33 -4.40
CA SER A 23 -21.77 -1.61 -3.44
C SER A 23 -20.48 -1.07 -4.06
N THR A 24 -19.88 -1.78 -5.00
CA THR A 24 -18.69 -1.30 -5.72
C THR A 24 -19.05 -0.13 -6.63
N GLN A 25 -20.19 -0.21 -7.34
CA GLN A 25 -20.67 0.88 -8.18
C GLN A 25 -21.00 2.12 -7.35
N GLU A 26 -21.67 1.97 -6.21
CA GLU A 26 -21.94 3.08 -5.27
C GLU A 26 -20.66 3.79 -4.82
N ILE A 27 -19.58 3.05 -4.58
CA ILE A 27 -18.27 3.62 -4.23
C ILE A 27 -17.68 4.39 -5.41
N LEU A 28 -17.72 3.83 -6.63
CA LEU A 28 -17.25 4.51 -7.83
C LEU A 28 -18.00 5.81 -8.09
N ASP A 29 -19.33 5.78 -7.95
CA ASP A 29 -20.19 6.96 -8.11
C ASP A 29 -19.86 8.02 -7.05
N LEU A 30 -19.69 7.62 -5.78
CA LEU A 30 -19.27 8.52 -4.70
C LEU A 30 -17.94 9.23 -5.02
N ILE A 31 -16.95 8.51 -5.56
CA ILE A 31 -15.66 9.12 -5.91
C ILE A 31 -15.77 10.00 -7.15
N THR A 32 -16.57 9.60 -8.13
CA THR A 32 -16.85 10.43 -9.32
C THR A 32 -17.49 11.76 -8.92
N ASP A 33 -18.49 11.72 -8.05
CA ASP A 33 -19.16 12.94 -7.53
C ASP A 33 -18.20 13.82 -6.71
N LEU A 34 -17.29 13.20 -5.95
CA LEU A 34 -16.31 13.92 -5.12
C LEU A 34 -15.23 14.61 -5.94
N THR A 35 -14.80 14.00 -7.06
CA THR A 35 -13.59 14.42 -7.79
C THR A 35 -13.88 15.02 -9.17
N ASP A 36 -15.12 14.90 -9.66
CA ASP A 36 -15.50 15.19 -11.06
C ASP A 36 -14.61 14.44 -12.08
N LYS A 37 -14.18 13.23 -11.73
CA LYS A 37 -13.31 12.37 -12.54
C LYS A 37 -13.93 11.00 -12.70
N SER A 38 -13.90 10.47 -13.93
CA SER A 38 -14.30 9.10 -14.23
C SER A 38 -13.23 8.08 -13.86
N PHE A 39 -13.51 6.79 -14.08
CA PHE A 39 -12.56 5.70 -13.89
C PHE A 39 -12.24 5.00 -15.21
N GLU A 40 -10.99 4.60 -15.36
CA GLU A 40 -10.53 3.67 -16.37
C GLU A 40 -9.88 2.46 -15.71
N PHE A 41 -10.25 1.25 -16.14
CA PHE A 41 -9.74 -0.01 -15.61
C PHE A 41 -8.73 -0.61 -16.58
N VAL A 42 -7.51 -0.80 -16.12
CA VAL A 42 -6.40 -1.29 -16.96
C VAL A 42 -5.92 -2.65 -16.45
N HIS A 43 -6.09 -3.67 -17.28
CA HIS A 43 -5.55 -4.99 -16.97
C HIS A 43 -4.04 -5.01 -17.19
N LYS A 44 -3.28 -5.29 -16.12
CA LYS A 44 -1.81 -5.28 -16.08
C LYS A 44 -1.31 -6.56 -15.38
N PRO A 45 -1.04 -7.67 -16.13
CA PRO A 45 -0.68 -8.97 -15.54
C PRO A 45 0.57 -8.94 -14.67
N ASP A 46 1.51 -8.05 -14.98
CA ASP A 46 2.84 -7.96 -14.34
C ASP A 46 2.87 -7.00 -13.13
N LEU A 47 1.73 -6.52 -12.66
CA LEU A 47 1.68 -5.69 -11.46
C LEU A 47 2.37 -6.38 -10.27
N PRO A 48 3.17 -5.67 -9.46
CA PRO A 48 3.75 -6.22 -8.24
C PRO A 48 2.69 -6.48 -7.15
N THR A 49 1.56 -5.77 -7.20
CA THR A 49 0.41 -5.87 -6.30
C THR A 49 -0.79 -6.50 -7.00
N LEU A 50 -1.89 -6.75 -6.28
CA LEU A 50 -3.13 -7.27 -6.87
C LEU A 50 -3.88 -6.20 -7.64
N ALA A 51 -3.92 -4.99 -7.11
CA ALA A 51 -4.44 -3.79 -7.75
C ALA A 51 -3.58 -2.59 -7.33
N MET A 52 -3.73 -1.48 -8.03
CA MET A 52 -3.09 -0.21 -7.75
C MET A 52 -3.91 0.90 -8.40
N VAL A 53 -4.08 2.01 -7.70
CA VAL A 53 -4.71 3.20 -8.26
C VAL A 53 -3.67 4.26 -8.61
N LYS A 54 -3.86 4.88 -9.80
CA LYS A 54 -3.23 6.15 -10.15
C LYS A 54 -4.30 7.23 -10.01
N VAL A 55 -4.18 8.01 -8.96
CA VAL A 55 -5.14 9.08 -8.66
C VAL A 55 -4.99 10.19 -9.70
N ALA A 56 -6.12 10.61 -10.28
CA ALA A 56 -6.11 11.68 -11.29
C ALA A 56 -5.60 13.00 -10.71
N ARG A 57 -4.68 13.63 -11.42
CA ARG A 57 -4.27 15.02 -11.21
C ARG A 57 -5.35 15.98 -11.75
N GLU A 58 -5.22 17.27 -11.43
CA GLU A 58 -6.14 18.29 -11.93
C GLU A 58 -6.30 18.23 -13.48
N ASN A 59 -5.21 18.03 -14.20
CA ASN A 59 -5.17 17.98 -15.67
C ASN A 59 -5.50 16.60 -16.27
N MET A 60 -5.79 15.58 -15.46
CA MET A 60 -6.13 14.23 -15.94
C MET A 60 -7.66 14.04 -15.96
N PRO A 61 -8.21 13.35 -17.00
CA PRO A 61 -9.65 13.17 -17.14
C PRO A 61 -10.24 12.08 -16.22
N CYS A 62 -9.43 11.11 -15.80
CA CYS A 62 -9.89 9.95 -15.06
C CYS A 62 -8.86 9.40 -14.08
N HIS A 63 -9.34 8.70 -13.06
CA HIS A 63 -8.52 7.82 -12.23
C HIS A 63 -8.26 6.51 -12.98
N LEU A 64 -7.03 5.95 -12.86
CA LEU A 64 -6.71 4.66 -13.45
C LEU A 64 -6.62 3.59 -12.36
N ILE A 65 -7.38 2.52 -12.50
CA ILE A 65 -7.27 1.35 -11.64
C ILE A 65 -6.61 0.23 -12.44
N TYR A 66 -5.37 -0.07 -12.09
CA TYR A 66 -4.63 -1.21 -12.62
C TYR A 66 -4.98 -2.46 -11.81
N TYR A 67 -5.16 -3.59 -12.49
CA TYR A 67 -5.46 -4.85 -11.82
C TYR A 67 -4.84 -6.05 -12.54
N LYS A 68 -4.53 -7.11 -11.78
CA LYS A 68 -4.11 -8.42 -12.31
C LYS A 68 -5.30 -9.28 -12.68
N ASN A 69 -5.01 -10.42 -13.36
CA ASN A 69 -5.96 -11.53 -13.47
C ASN A 69 -6.45 -11.94 -12.10
N MET A 70 -7.72 -11.77 -11.83
CA MET A 70 -8.35 -12.10 -10.56
C MET A 70 -9.58 -12.97 -10.77
N SER A 71 -9.89 -13.80 -9.76
CA SER A 71 -11.19 -14.44 -9.71
C SER A 71 -12.28 -13.36 -9.52
N PRO A 72 -13.44 -13.50 -10.16
CA PRO A 72 -14.54 -12.53 -10.08
C PRO A 72 -14.95 -12.16 -8.65
N GLY A 73 -14.64 -13.01 -7.65
CA GLY A 73 -15.02 -12.77 -6.26
C GLY A 73 -14.17 -11.78 -5.47
N ASN A 74 -13.02 -11.29 -5.99
CA ASN A 74 -12.10 -10.43 -5.24
C ASN A 74 -11.96 -9.03 -5.81
N ILE A 75 -12.33 -8.84 -7.09
CA ILE A 75 -12.13 -7.57 -7.79
C ILE A 75 -12.90 -6.43 -7.15
N ASP A 76 -14.13 -6.69 -6.73
CA ASP A 76 -14.99 -5.69 -6.10
C ASP A 76 -14.36 -5.08 -4.85
N HIS A 77 -13.84 -5.93 -3.96
CA HIS A 77 -13.17 -5.44 -2.76
C HIS A 77 -11.88 -4.67 -3.09
N LEU A 78 -11.10 -5.13 -4.07
CA LEU A 78 -9.86 -4.45 -4.44
C LEU A 78 -10.14 -3.07 -5.06
N ILE A 79 -11.15 -2.96 -5.94
CA ILE A 79 -11.60 -1.66 -6.46
C ILE A 79 -12.07 -0.76 -5.31
N ALA A 80 -12.89 -1.28 -4.40
CA ALA A 80 -13.37 -0.52 -3.25
C ALA A 80 -12.22 -0.03 -2.36
N HIS A 81 -11.19 -0.86 -2.15
CA HIS A 81 -9.99 -0.51 -1.39
C HIS A 81 -9.20 0.62 -2.05
N GLU A 82 -8.91 0.52 -3.35
CA GLU A 82 -8.21 1.58 -4.08
C GLU A 82 -9.03 2.88 -4.12
N CYS A 83 -10.35 2.79 -4.28
CA CYS A 83 -11.25 3.93 -4.14
C CYS A 83 -11.21 4.56 -2.74
N GLY A 84 -11.01 3.75 -1.70
CA GLY A 84 -10.82 4.24 -0.33
C GLY A 84 -9.61 5.17 -0.20
N HIS A 85 -8.50 4.89 -0.87
CA HIS A 85 -7.34 5.79 -0.92
C HIS A 85 -7.69 7.12 -1.60
N ILE A 86 -8.40 7.09 -2.73
CA ILE A 86 -8.85 8.32 -3.41
C ILE A 86 -9.78 9.11 -2.49
N TYR A 87 -10.79 8.45 -1.92
CA TYR A 87 -11.77 9.08 -1.03
C TYR A 87 -11.08 9.82 0.12
N ARG A 88 -10.16 9.17 0.81
CA ARG A 88 -9.47 9.77 1.95
C ARG A 88 -8.65 11.00 1.54
N MET A 89 -7.87 10.89 0.48
CA MET A 89 -7.03 11.98 0.01
C MET A 89 -7.83 13.14 -0.57
N MET A 90 -8.88 12.86 -1.36
CA MET A 90 -9.66 13.90 -2.04
C MET A 90 -10.71 14.56 -1.15
N SER A 91 -11.09 13.94 -0.03
CA SER A 91 -12.02 14.52 0.95
C SER A 91 -11.43 15.62 1.83
N VAL A 92 -10.13 15.89 1.74
CA VAL A 92 -9.49 16.97 2.48
C VAL A 92 -9.18 18.17 1.57
N PRO A 93 -9.04 19.40 2.14
CA PRO A 93 -8.55 20.56 1.40
C PRO A 93 -7.23 20.27 0.69
N VAL A 94 -6.99 20.95 -0.46
CA VAL A 94 -5.86 20.67 -1.34
C VAL A 94 -4.50 20.76 -0.63
N GLU A 95 -4.35 21.67 0.30
CA GLU A 95 -3.12 21.90 1.09
C GLU A 95 -2.77 20.72 2.02
N TYR A 96 -3.67 19.76 2.22
CA TYR A 96 -3.43 18.52 2.97
C TYR A 96 -3.27 17.29 2.07
N ARG A 97 -3.33 17.46 0.76
CA ARG A 97 -3.15 16.37 -0.21
C ARG A 97 -1.68 16.13 -0.48
N VAL A 98 -1.02 15.53 0.49
CA VAL A 98 0.40 15.21 0.40
C VAL A 98 0.61 13.70 0.27
N ILE A 99 1.71 13.31 -0.36
CA ILE A 99 2.10 11.90 -0.50
C ILE A 99 3.52 11.69 0.00
N PRO A 100 3.87 10.47 0.45
CA PRO A 100 5.22 10.18 0.88
C PRO A 100 6.16 10.13 -0.33
N ALA A 101 7.29 10.79 -0.20
CA ALA A 101 8.38 10.78 -1.17
C ALA A 101 9.72 10.53 -0.46
N SER A 102 10.75 10.19 -1.22
CA SER A 102 12.10 10.04 -0.70
C SER A 102 13.13 10.62 -1.65
N ASN A 103 14.19 11.18 -1.10
CA ASN A 103 15.32 11.73 -1.84
C ASN A 103 16.63 11.05 -1.43
N MET A 104 17.75 11.59 -1.89
CA MET A 104 19.07 11.05 -1.57
C MET A 104 19.41 11.15 -0.07
N GLU A 105 18.96 12.20 0.61
CA GLU A 105 19.20 12.40 2.05
C GLU A 105 18.47 11.32 2.88
N ASN A 106 17.22 10.99 2.49
CA ASN A 106 16.47 9.92 3.14
C ASN A 106 17.14 8.56 2.96
N ARG A 107 17.64 8.27 1.74
CA ARG A 107 18.41 7.05 1.47
C ARG A 107 19.69 6.99 2.27
N GLN A 108 20.42 8.11 2.37
CA GLN A 108 21.64 8.19 3.17
C GLN A 108 21.35 7.96 4.65
N ALA A 109 20.28 8.55 5.18
CA ALA A 109 19.84 8.33 6.57
C ALA A 109 19.51 6.86 6.83
N ALA A 110 18.83 6.21 5.88
CA ALA A 110 18.54 4.78 5.95
C ALA A 110 19.80 3.92 5.92
N MET A 111 20.71 4.18 4.98
CA MET A 111 21.99 3.47 4.87
C MET A 111 22.80 3.60 6.15
N THR A 112 22.94 4.81 6.70
CA THR A 112 23.65 5.05 7.96
C THR A 112 23.04 4.28 9.12
N LYS A 113 21.69 4.21 9.17
CA LYS A 113 20.97 3.48 10.22
C LYS A 113 21.27 1.99 10.24
N ILE A 114 21.47 1.37 9.08
CA ILE A 114 21.68 -0.08 8.93
C ILE A 114 23.10 -0.45 8.47
N GLU A 115 24.06 0.48 8.53
CA GLU A 115 25.42 0.33 7.98
C GLU A 115 26.13 -0.93 8.48
N ASN A 116 26.13 -1.16 9.80
CA ASN A 116 26.77 -2.34 10.39
C ASN A 116 26.10 -3.66 9.94
N GLU A 117 24.79 -3.62 9.71
CA GLU A 117 24.01 -4.78 9.27
C GLU A 117 24.30 -5.06 7.79
N LEU A 118 24.40 -4.01 6.96
CA LEU A 118 24.80 -4.12 5.56
C LEU A 118 26.22 -4.69 5.43
N PHE A 119 27.17 -4.23 6.27
CA PHE A 119 28.51 -4.77 6.30
C PHE A 119 28.53 -6.27 6.64
N ASN A 120 27.72 -6.70 7.59
CA ASN A 120 27.60 -8.13 7.92
C ASN A 120 27.00 -8.95 6.78
N LEU A 121 25.94 -8.45 6.15
CA LEU A 121 25.28 -9.11 5.02
C LEU A 121 26.17 -9.19 3.77
N SER A 122 27.09 -8.22 3.56
CA SER A 122 28.02 -8.22 2.43
C SER A 122 29.04 -9.37 2.45
N ARG A 123 29.16 -10.11 3.55
CA ARG A 123 29.98 -11.33 3.64
C ARG A 123 29.33 -12.51 2.92
N ASP A 124 27.99 -12.54 2.88
CA ASP A 124 27.21 -13.65 2.33
C ASP A 124 26.47 -13.26 1.03
N ILE A 125 26.30 -11.97 0.78
CA ILE A 125 25.59 -11.43 -0.39
C ILE A 125 26.59 -10.69 -1.30
N PRO A 126 26.66 -11.03 -2.59
CA PRO A 126 27.51 -10.32 -3.56
C PRO A 126 27.19 -8.81 -3.60
N ILE A 127 28.24 -7.99 -3.67
CA ILE A 127 28.13 -6.52 -3.58
C ILE A 127 27.25 -5.95 -4.72
N GLU A 128 27.25 -6.59 -5.88
CA GLU A 128 26.46 -6.19 -7.05
C GLU A 128 24.96 -6.30 -6.80
N LYS A 129 24.55 -7.16 -5.84
CA LYS A 129 23.16 -7.34 -5.44
C LYS A 129 22.74 -6.43 -4.29
N MET A 130 23.69 -5.90 -3.52
CA MET A 130 23.38 -5.11 -2.31
C MET A 130 22.59 -3.84 -2.63
N SER A 131 22.94 -3.15 -3.73
CA SER A 131 22.21 -1.92 -4.13
C SER A 131 20.75 -2.22 -4.46
N SER A 132 20.47 -3.27 -5.24
CA SER A 132 19.10 -3.67 -5.57
C SER A 132 18.33 -4.15 -4.35
N LEU A 133 18.96 -4.87 -3.43
CA LEU A 133 18.34 -5.30 -2.18
C LEU A 133 18.04 -4.12 -1.26
N PHE A 134 18.95 -3.15 -1.16
CA PHE A 134 18.72 -1.93 -0.40
C PHE A 134 17.46 -1.20 -0.90
N GLU A 135 17.31 -1.02 -2.21
CA GLU A 135 16.11 -0.38 -2.78
C GLU A 135 14.84 -1.18 -2.46
N ILE A 136 14.89 -2.51 -2.51
CA ILE A 136 13.75 -3.37 -2.14
C ILE A 136 13.37 -3.16 -0.67
N TRP A 137 14.34 -3.19 0.25
CA TRP A 137 14.08 -3.01 1.68
C TRP A 137 13.60 -1.59 1.99
N PHE A 138 14.27 -0.58 1.43
CA PHE A 138 13.97 0.83 1.64
C PHE A 138 12.55 1.18 1.15
N ASN A 139 12.26 0.86 -0.10
CA ASN A 139 10.94 1.15 -0.68
C ASN A 139 9.84 0.29 -0.04
N GLY A 140 10.13 -0.98 0.28
CA GLY A 140 9.20 -1.89 0.93
C GLY A 140 8.76 -1.39 2.31
N ILE A 141 9.71 -1.00 3.15
CA ILE A 141 9.40 -0.55 4.52
C ILE A 141 8.63 0.78 4.53
N ILE A 142 8.97 1.72 3.62
CA ILE A 142 8.23 2.99 3.49
C ILE A 142 6.81 2.71 3.01
N LYS A 143 6.63 1.83 2.02
CA LYS A 143 5.32 1.45 1.53
C LYS A 143 4.46 0.83 2.63
N GLU A 144 4.99 -0.11 3.43
CA GLU A 144 4.26 -0.69 4.56
C GLU A 144 3.89 0.39 5.59
N LEU A 145 4.83 1.26 5.95
CA LEU A 145 4.62 2.32 6.92
C LEU A 145 3.51 3.29 6.50
N THR A 146 3.48 3.67 5.23
CA THR A 146 2.56 4.70 4.73
C THR A 146 1.19 4.16 4.34
N ASN A 147 1.09 2.86 4.04
CA ASN A 147 -0.17 2.24 3.65
C ASN A 147 -0.91 1.60 4.83
N PHE A 148 -0.25 0.80 5.67
CA PHE A 148 -0.97 0.00 6.68
C PHE A 148 -1.90 0.78 7.61
N PRO A 149 -1.53 1.97 8.15
CA PRO A 149 -2.47 2.74 8.95
C PRO A 149 -3.70 3.19 8.17
N VAL A 150 -3.52 3.57 6.90
CA VAL A 150 -4.57 3.99 5.99
C VAL A 150 -5.45 2.80 5.60
N ASP A 151 -4.82 1.67 5.23
CA ASP A 151 -5.50 0.42 4.86
C ASP A 151 -6.40 -0.07 5.99
N MET A 152 -5.93 -0.02 7.25
CA MET A 152 -6.75 -0.41 8.41
C MET A 152 -8.05 0.40 8.48
N ARG A 153 -8.01 1.69 8.19
CA ARG A 153 -9.17 2.57 8.20
C ARG A 153 -10.07 2.35 6.99
N ILE A 154 -9.49 2.17 5.82
CA ILE A 154 -10.22 1.83 4.59
C ILE A 154 -10.95 0.50 4.79
N GLU A 155 -10.27 -0.52 5.30
CA GLU A 155 -10.88 -1.82 5.54
C GLU A 155 -12.05 -1.74 6.54
N LYS A 156 -11.90 -0.92 7.59
CA LYS A 156 -13.00 -0.67 8.53
C LYS A 156 -14.17 0.06 7.85
N TRP A 157 -13.89 1.09 7.06
CA TRP A 157 -14.91 1.83 6.32
C TRP A 157 -15.69 0.93 5.37
N ILE A 158 -15.01 0.06 4.59
CA ILE A 158 -15.66 -0.91 3.72
C ILE A 158 -16.51 -1.89 4.54
N TYR A 159 -15.96 -2.45 5.61
CA TYR A 159 -16.63 -3.43 6.45
C TYR A 159 -17.92 -2.89 7.07
N ASP A 160 -17.87 -1.65 7.56
CA ASP A 160 -19.00 -1.03 8.26
C ASP A 160 -20.11 -0.61 7.29
N ASN A 161 -19.76 -0.05 6.12
CA ASN A 161 -20.72 0.60 5.24
C ASN A 161 -21.19 -0.28 4.06
N TYR A 162 -20.42 -1.28 3.65
CA TYR A 162 -20.70 -2.10 2.46
C TYR A 162 -20.76 -3.60 2.77
N PRO A 163 -21.82 -4.09 3.43
CA PRO A 163 -21.93 -5.50 3.86
C PRO A 163 -21.80 -6.52 2.73
N GLU A 164 -22.21 -6.15 1.51
CA GLU A 164 -22.11 -6.99 0.31
C GLU A 164 -20.64 -7.36 -0.01
N LEU A 165 -19.69 -6.46 0.30
CA LEU A 165 -18.25 -6.67 0.04
C LEU A 165 -17.54 -7.54 1.08
N ARG A 166 -18.12 -7.80 2.26
CA ARG A 166 -17.44 -8.49 3.37
C ARG A 166 -16.88 -9.86 3.01
N LYS A 167 -17.53 -10.61 2.10
CA LYS A 167 -17.04 -11.91 1.65
C LYS A 167 -15.76 -11.76 0.83
N ALA A 168 -15.76 -10.85 -0.14
CA ALA A 168 -14.60 -10.54 -0.97
C ALA A 168 -13.45 -9.95 -0.14
N GLN A 169 -13.76 -9.02 0.75
CA GLN A 169 -12.85 -8.40 1.71
C GLN A 169 -12.11 -9.47 2.54
N LYS A 170 -12.86 -10.40 3.14
CA LYS A 170 -12.27 -11.48 3.93
C LYS A 170 -11.30 -12.33 3.14
N ILE A 171 -11.62 -12.68 1.89
CA ILE A 171 -10.75 -13.49 1.01
C ILE A 171 -9.45 -12.74 0.73
N THR A 172 -9.52 -11.45 0.41
CA THR A 172 -8.36 -10.61 0.10
C THR A 172 -7.47 -10.42 1.33
N ILE A 173 -8.06 -10.09 2.48
CA ILE A 173 -7.33 -9.95 3.75
C ILE A 173 -6.69 -11.27 4.18
N ASP A 174 -7.39 -12.39 4.05
CA ASP A 174 -6.84 -13.72 4.33
C ASP A 174 -5.59 -14.02 3.49
N LYS A 175 -5.59 -13.60 2.23
CA LYS A 175 -4.44 -13.74 1.34
C LYS A 175 -3.31 -12.81 1.75
N GLN A 176 -3.58 -11.53 1.94
CA GLN A 176 -2.58 -10.53 2.33
C GLN A 176 -1.87 -10.92 3.63
N ILE A 177 -2.62 -11.34 4.66
CA ILE A 177 -2.02 -11.75 5.93
C ILE A 177 -1.17 -13.02 5.77
N ARG A 178 -1.61 -14.01 4.97
CA ARG A 178 -0.76 -15.18 4.68
C ARG A 178 0.54 -14.80 3.99
N ASP A 179 0.48 -13.87 3.06
CA ASP A 179 1.67 -13.39 2.34
C ASP A 179 2.59 -12.62 3.32
N ASN A 180 2.05 -11.75 4.16
CA ASN A 180 2.80 -11.01 5.18
C ASN A 180 3.49 -11.93 6.21
N VAL A 181 2.86 -13.03 6.60
CA VAL A 181 3.44 -14.02 7.54
C VAL A 181 4.70 -14.68 6.96
N GLN A 182 4.86 -14.76 5.64
CA GLN A 182 6.09 -15.27 5.01
C GLN A 182 7.33 -14.40 5.37
N ALA A 183 7.12 -13.12 5.71
CA ALA A 183 8.20 -12.26 6.19
C ALA A 183 8.84 -12.76 7.50
N LEU A 184 8.17 -13.62 8.28
CA LEU A 184 8.73 -14.25 9.49
C LEU A 184 9.74 -15.39 9.17
N SER A 185 9.87 -15.80 7.91
CA SER A 185 10.72 -16.94 7.57
C SER A 185 12.21 -16.67 7.82
N GLU A 186 12.95 -17.70 8.24
CA GLU A 186 14.40 -17.62 8.46
C GLU A 186 15.17 -17.25 7.17
N ASN A 187 14.63 -17.57 6.00
CA ASN A 187 15.26 -17.19 4.72
C ASN A 187 15.22 -15.68 4.51
N ILE A 188 14.08 -15.03 4.78
CA ILE A 188 13.95 -13.57 4.69
C ILE A 188 14.82 -12.91 5.76
N LYS A 189 14.80 -13.43 6.99
CA LYS A 189 15.60 -12.90 8.09
C LYS A 189 17.10 -12.90 7.80
N LYS A 190 17.61 -13.93 7.14
CA LYS A 190 19.04 -14.06 6.79
C LYS A 190 19.52 -13.04 5.76
N ILE A 191 18.64 -12.56 4.90
CA ILE A 191 19.00 -11.65 3.80
C ILE A 191 18.48 -10.22 4.02
N THR A 192 17.90 -9.92 5.17
CA THR A 192 17.31 -8.61 5.48
C THR A 192 18.00 -7.99 6.69
N PRO A 193 18.40 -6.70 6.65
CA PRO A 193 18.90 -6.02 7.83
C PRO A 193 17.93 -6.19 9.01
N ALA A 194 18.44 -6.49 10.20
CA ALA A 194 17.62 -6.82 11.36
C ALA A 194 16.66 -5.67 11.72
N PHE A 195 17.11 -4.42 11.57
CA PHE A 195 16.27 -3.24 11.77
C PHE A 195 15.05 -3.23 10.84
N VAL A 196 15.26 -3.46 9.54
CA VAL A 196 14.18 -3.50 8.53
C VAL A 196 13.27 -4.70 8.76
N TYR A 197 13.85 -5.87 9.01
CA TYR A 197 13.12 -7.09 9.31
C TYR A 197 12.20 -6.94 10.52
N ASP A 198 12.71 -6.35 11.59
CA ASP A 198 11.94 -6.13 12.81
C ASP A 198 10.82 -5.11 12.62
N ALA A 199 11.11 -3.97 11.99
CA ALA A 199 10.11 -2.92 11.73
C ALA A 199 8.97 -3.44 10.84
N SER A 200 9.28 -4.15 9.75
CA SER A 200 8.27 -4.77 8.89
C SER A 200 7.40 -5.77 9.67
N ASN A 201 8.00 -6.68 10.45
CA ASN A 201 7.23 -7.66 11.20
C ASN A 201 6.40 -7.06 12.34
N VAL A 202 6.82 -5.93 12.92
CA VAL A 202 5.99 -5.15 13.87
C VAL A 202 4.76 -4.58 13.17
N MET A 203 4.91 -4.00 11.98
CA MET A 203 3.81 -3.47 11.20
C MET A 203 2.88 -4.58 10.68
N ASN A 204 3.43 -5.70 10.21
CA ASN A 204 2.66 -6.88 9.81
C ASN A 204 1.82 -7.45 10.96
N TYR A 205 2.39 -7.52 12.18
CA TYR A 205 1.62 -7.88 13.37
C TYR A 205 0.50 -6.87 13.65
N ALA A 206 0.80 -5.56 13.56
CA ALA A 206 -0.20 -4.53 13.83
C ALA A 206 -1.38 -4.65 12.86
N PHE A 207 -1.11 -4.82 11.56
CA PHE A 207 -2.14 -5.05 10.54
C PHE A 207 -2.96 -6.32 10.85
N ALA A 208 -2.29 -7.44 11.09
CA ALA A 208 -2.95 -8.70 11.41
C ALA A 208 -3.83 -8.60 12.67
N SER A 209 -3.36 -7.90 13.71
CA SER A 209 -4.09 -7.69 14.97
C SER A 209 -5.34 -6.82 14.78
N TYR A 210 -5.23 -5.77 13.99
CA TYR A 210 -6.38 -4.91 13.66
C TYR A 210 -7.44 -5.68 12.86
N MET A 211 -7.01 -6.42 11.82
CA MET A 211 -7.91 -7.25 11.01
C MET A 211 -8.51 -8.41 11.81
N GLU A 212 -7.79 -8.98 12.79
CA GLU A 212 -8.33 -10.00 13.71
C GLU A 212 -9.54 -9.46 14.45
N SER A 213 -9.49 -8.21 14.93
CA SER A 213 -10.60 -7.57 15.63
C SER A 213 -11.76 -7.22 14.70
N LEU A 214 -11.46 -6.80 13.46
CA LEU A 214 -12.47 -6.39 12.47
C LEU A 214 -13.26 -7.57 11.93
N ILE A 215 -12.58 -8.67 11.59
CA ILE A 215 -13.16 -9.82 10.87
C ILE A 215 -13.48 -10.98 11.82
N CYS A 216 -13.10 -10.89 13.10
CA CYS A 216 -13.29 -11.94 14.12
C CYS A 216 -12.61 -13.27 13.74
N LYS A 217 -11.40 -13.21 13.15
CA LYS A 217 -10.62 -14.39 12.75
C LYS A 217 -9.19 -14.31 13.30
N LYS A 218 -8.66 -15.42 13.81
CA LYS A 218 -7.33 -15.52 14.41
C LYS A 218 -6.20 -15.35 13.38
N TYR A 219 -5.58 -14.17 13.34
CA TYR A 219 -4.47 -13.82 12.46
C TYR A 219 -3.13 -13.65 13.19
N THR A 220 -3.15 -13.31 14.47
CA THR A 220 -1.95 -13.01 15.26
C THR A 220 -1.20 -14.26 15.75
N THR A 221 -1.75 -15.46 15.53
CA THR A 221 -1.16 -16.73 16.00
C THR A 221 0.31 -16.93 15.62
N PRO A 222 0.76 -16.63 14.39
CA PRO A 222 2.18 -16.77 13.99
C PRO A 222 3.15 -15.90 14.81
N TYR A 223 2.65 -14.79 15.35
CA TYR A 223 3.46 -13.81 16.09
C TYR A 223 3.55 -14.04 17.60
N LYS A 224 2.77 -14.98 18.17
CA LYS A 224 2.66 -15.18 19.64
C LYS A 224 3.96 -15.41 20.38
N ARG A 225 4.97 -15.99 19.72
CA ARG A 225 6.27 -16.31 20.31
C ARG A 225 7.37 -15.37 19.84
N THR A 226 7.01 -14.23 19.25
CA THR A 226 7.94 -13.21 18.77
C THR A 226 7.91 -11.99 19.69
N LYS A 227 8.83 -11.07 19.50
CA LYS A 227 8.87 -9.77 20.20
C LYS A 227 7.92 -8.71 19.62
N TYR A 228 7.33 -8.95 18.44
CA TYR A 228 6.57 -7.96 17.66
C TYR A 228 5.25 -7.50 18.29
N PRO A 229 4.51 -8.35 19.06
CA PRO A 229 3.30 -7.93 19.75
C PRO A 229 3.46 -6.74 20.68
N GLU A 230 4.61 -6.60 21.34
CA GLU A 230 4.85 -5.52 22.30
C GLU A 230 4.74 -4.13 21.66
N VAL A 231 5.44 -3.93 20.54
CA VAL A 231 5.43 -2.65 19.83
C VAL A 231 4.20 -2.54 18.90
N GLY A 232 3.86 -3.63 18.20
CA GLY A 232 2.74 -3.63 17.25
C GLY A 232 1.39 -3.33 17.91
N THR A 233 1.16 -3.73 19.16
CA THR A 233 -0.05 -3.35 19.90
C THR A 233 -0.13 -1.82 20.13
N LYS A 234 1.00 -1.15 20.33
CA LYS A 234 1.04 0.33 20.45
C LYS A 234 0.65 0.97 19.11
N LEU A 235 1.10 0.40 17.98
CA LEU A 235 0.73 0.87 16.65
C LEU A 235 -0.77 0.71 16.39
N VAL A 236 -1.34 -0.46 16.69
CA VAL A 236 -2.80 -0.70 16.58
C VAL A 236 -3.58 0.32 17.41
N LYS A 237 -3.16 0.55 18.66
CA LYS A 237 -3.83 1.48 19.55
C LYS A 237 -3.87 2.90 18.99
N LEU A 238 -2.81 3.37 18.33
CA LEU A 238 -2.79 4.67 17.68
C LEU A 238 -3.86 4.79 16.59
N VAL A 239 -4.09 3.74 15.80
CA VAL A 239 -5.15 3.75 14.78
C VAL A 239 -6.54 3.69 15.42
N SER A 240 -6.72 2.83 16.42
CA SER A 240 -8.03 2.59 17.05
C SER A 240 -8.49 3.74 17.95
N ASP A 241 -7.57 4.37 18.70
CA ASP A 241 -7.90 5.44 19.65
C ASP A 241 -7.97 6.82 19.00
N THR A 242 -7.42 6.98 17.79
CA THR A 242 -7.50 8.26 17.06
C THR A 242 -8.80 8.30 16.26
N LYS A 243 -9.65 9.32 16.56
CA LYS A 243 -10.88 9.54 15.80
C LYS A 243 -10.56 9.66 14.31
N ASP A 244 -11.35 9.02 13.48
CA ASP A 244 -11.20 9.12 12.04
C ASP A 244 -11.84 10.41 11.52
N GLU A 245 -11.01 11.42 11.23
CA GLU A 245 -11.39 12.70 10.65
C GLU A 245 -10.82 12.89 9.24
N GLY A 246 -10.39 11.81 8.60
CA GLY A 246 -9.90 11.79 7.22
C GLY A 246 -8.38 11.75 7.10
N TYR A 247 -7.88 12.08 5.91
CA TYR A 247 -6.48 11.87 5.50
C TYR A 247 -5.44 12.60 6.36
N LYS A 248 -5.79 13.77 6.90
CA LYS A 248 -4.89 14.50 7.81
C LYS A 248 -4.51 13.67 9.04
N GLN A 249 -5.47 12.95 9.62
CA GLN A 249 -5.19 12.06 10.75
C GLN A 249 -4.40 10.83 10.33
N ASP A 250 -4.53 10.36 9.10
CA ASP A 250 -3.69 9.27 8.58
C ASP A 250 -2.23 9.70 8.58
N ILE A 251 -1.92 10.90 8.07
CA ILE A 251 -0.58 11.48 8.08
C ILE A 251 -0.01 11.55 9.52
N GLU A 252 -0.83 12.00 10.48
CA GLU A 252 -0.42 12.06 11.88
C GLU A 252 -0.10 10.68 12.46
N ILE A 253 -0.89 9.66 12.15
CA ILE A 253 -0.67 8.28 12.61
C ILE A 253 0.58 7.70 11.94
N ILE A 254 0.76 7.90 10.65
CA ILE A 254 1.96 7.47 9.92
C ILE A 254 3.22 8.08 10.56
N ASN A 255 3.21 9.40 10.84
CA ASN A 255 4.33 10.06 11.50
C ASN A 255 4.61 9.52 12.91
N LYS A 256 3.57 9.19 13.69
CA LYS A 256 3.70 8.54 15.00
C LYS A 256 4.27 7.12 14.88
N TRP A 257 3.82 6.35 13.88
CA TRP A 257 4.39 5.02 13.59
C TRP A 257 5.86 5.14 13.19
N ALA A 258 6.19 6.08 12.28
CA ALA A 258 7.57 6.35 11.87
C ALA A 258 8.48 6.66 13.07
N ASN A 259 8.00 7.49 14.00
CA ASN A 259 8.75 7.83 15.20
C ASN A 259 8.98 6.60 16.11
N ILE A 260 7.95 5.78 16.36
CA ILE A 260 8.06 4.57 17.19
C ILE A 260 9.01 3.56 16.55
N LEU A 261 8.99 3.43 15.22
CA LEU A 261 9.81 2.47 14.47
C LEU A 261 11.21 3.01 14.11
N GLY A 262 11.50 4.28 14.38
CA GLY A 262 12.78 4.93 14.04
C GLY A 262 12.96 5.19 12.53
N LEU A 263 11.86 5.44 11.80
CA LEU A 263 11.82 5.62 10.34
C LEU A 263 11.57 7.09 9.91
N THR A 264 11.54 8.03 10.85
CA THR A 264 11.13 9.44 10.61
C THR A 264 11.90 10.12 9.48
N ASN A 265 13.19 9.83 9.33
CA ASN A 265 14.06 10.47 8.33
C ASN A 265 14.16 9.66 7.02
N TRP A 266 13.35 8.63 6.85
CA TRP A 266 13.42 7.77 5.66
C TRP A 266 12.54 8.26 4.52
N PHE A 267 11.65 9.19 4.79
CA PHE A 267 10.76 9.80 3.81
C PHE A 267 10.43 11.24 4.21
N TYR A 268 9.79 11.97 3.31
CA TYR A 268 9.18 13.28 3.58
C TYR A 268 7.83 13.36 2.87
N TRP A 269 7.01 14.32 3.28
CA TRP A 269 5.75 14.60 2.62
C TRP A 269 5.94 15.66 1.54
N THR A 270 5.37 15.45 0.37
CA THR A 270 5.36 16.40 -0.76
C THR A 270 3.95 16.57 -1.28
N ASP A 271 3.67 17.70 -1.87
CA ASP A 271 2.36 17.97 -2.46
C ASP A 271 2.05 16.94 -3.55
N PHE A 272 0.81 16.48 -3.56
CA PHE A 272 0.36 15.48 -4.51
C PHE A 272 0.52 15.94 -5.96
N GLU A 273 0.21 17.22 -6.26
CA GLU A 273 0.31 17.77 -7.61
C GLU A 273 1.75 17.99 -8.08
N ASP A 274 2.72 18.13 -7.17
CA ASP A 274 4.13 18.32 -7.48
C ASP A 274 4.84 17.05 -7.96
N VAL A 275 4.28 15.87 -7.69
CA VAL A 275 4.87 14.61 -8.13
C VAL A 275 4.48 14.33 -9.58
N PRO A 276 5.44 14.11 -10.49
CA PRO A 276 5.15 13.78 -11.88
C PRO A 276 4.19 12.59 -12.01
N SER A 277 3.22 12.71 -12.93
CA SER A 277 2.18 11.69 -13.12
C SER A 277 2.73 10.34 -13.63
N ASP A 278 3.88 10.36 -14.29
CA ASP A 278 4.63 9.22 -14.82
C ASP A 278 5.48 8.49 -13.76
N TYR A 279 5.62 9.07 -12.57
CA TYR A 279 6.36 8.44 -11.46
C TYR A 279 5.69 7.16 -10.91
N LEU A 280 4.45 6.89 -11.33
CA LEU A 280 3.64 5.73 -10.94
C LEU A 280 3.47 4.70 -12.08
N ASP A 281 4.19 4.85 -13.19
CA ASP A 281 4.15 3.92 -14.33
C ASP A 281 5.03 2.68 -14.16
#